data_f97017902aa2d8ae8bf3ee1b503f4aa7
#
_entry.id   f97017902aa2d8ae8bf3ee1b503f4aa7
#
_cell.length_a   1.000
_cell.length_b   1.000
_cell.length_c   1.000
_cell.angle_alpha   90.00
_cell.angle_beta   90.00
_cell.angle_gamma   90.00
#
_symmetry.space_group_name_H-M   'P 1'
#
loop_
_entity.id
_entity.type
_entity.pdbx_description
1 polymer ?
#
loop_
_entity_poly.entity_id
_entity_poly.type
_entity_poly.pdbx_seq_one_letter_code
_entity_poly.pdbx_strand_id
1 'polypeptide(L)'
;MNKFFLSLIFIFGTEFIISQNIFDALRYSNDKVEGSARFSAMSGAFGALGGELSAVSINPAGSAIFSKGIASFTVSNYKTSNDSDLVNNSLNNAMESNIDTKSNFNLSQLGGVLVFNNITKSKWKKMTISLNYEQTSNNFNKFNTSGINTNGVDSYFLSYAQGLPLDEISAFEGESITQAYSEIGSYFGYANQQAFLGYESFIIEPEDVDDPSNNSYYSNVNNANNNGYYQDYYFKSRGYNSKVNANIAFQYGDNLFVGANLNLHSIDYDQSTYLLETNNNVGEDVGVYVSDIGFENNLSVLGEGISVQLGAIAKVNDVLRLGFTYDSPTWYTITEETSQYLSTTRFEVNEFDAVVIEQSLNPNVINVFQDYKIQTPSKITGSGALIFKKIGLLSFDYSIKDYSSIKFNPSNDPHFIEQNNIISNSLDQAISYRIGAEILQNRMSYRAGYKFEESPRGITNHDLKGFSLGLGYKINNSRIDLSFEKFSLTDTHQMLDAGFLGNINLDKEKSVIKLSVVTVL
;
A
#
# COMPACT_ATOMS: atom_id res chain seq x y z
N MET A 1 49.14 -24.06 -37.84
CA MET A 1 47.91 -24.67 -37.28
C MET A 1 47.57 -23.85 -36.03
N ASN A 2 46.83 -22.76 -36.21
CA ASN A 2 46.39 -21.92 -35.12
C ASN A 2 44.89 -22.24 -34.85
N LYS A 3 44.64 -22.78 -33.66
CA LYS A 3 43.27 -23.00 -33.19
C LYS A 3 42.76 -21.71 -32.62
N PHE A 4 41.85 -21.06 -33.31
CA PHE A 4 40.98 -20.00 -32.79
C PHE A 4 40.02 -20.63 -31.81
N PHE A 5 40.15 -20.33 -30.53
CA PHE A 5 39.11 -20.53 -29.52
C PHE A 5 38.10 -19.39 -29.68
N LEU A 6 36.93 -19.69 -30.22
CA LEU A 6 35.77 -18.80 -30.18
C LEU A 6 35.16 -18.94 -28.77
N SER A 7 35.46 -18.00 -27.89
CA SER A 7 34.73 -17.86 -26.62
C SER A 7 33.36 -17.29 -26.94
N LEU A 8 32.35 -18.14 -26.90
CA LEU A 8 30.94 -17.74 -26.91
C LEU A 8 30.67 -17.08 -25.54
N ILE A 9 30.65 -15.76 -25.51
CA ILE A 9 30.15 -15.00 -24.35
C ILE A 9 28.64 -15.17 -24.40
N PHE A 10 28.11 -16.07 -23.57
CA PHE A 10 26.70 -16.05 -23.20
C PHE A 10 26.48 -14.78 -22.39
N ILE A 11 25.94 -13.75 -23.01
CA ILE A 11 25.29 -12.66 -22.33
C ILE A 11 24.00 -13.25 -21.79
N PHE A 12 23.99 -13.63 -20.52
CA PHE A 12 22.77 -13.84 -19.78
C PHE A 12 22.03 -12.50 -19.76
N GLY A 13 21.11 -12.30 -20.69
CA GLY A 13 20.07 -11.30 -20.53
C GLY A 13 19.23 -11.74 -19.33
N THR A 14 19.45 -11.11 -18.19
CA THR A 14 18.50 -11.22 -17.07
C THR A 14 17.27 -10.43 -17.51
N GLU A 15 16.32 -11.11 -18.12
CA GLU A 15 15.00 -10.53 -18.34
C GLU A 15 14.31 -10.44 -17.00
N PHE A 16 14.00 -9.21 -16.59
CA PHE A 16 13.52 -8.89 -15.26
C PHE A 16 12.02 -9.12 -15.16
N ILE A 17 11.63 -9.82 -14.12
CA ILE A 17 10.27 -10.17 -13.75
C ILE A 17 9.55 -8.89 -13.31
N ILE A 18 8.51 -8.48 -14.04
CA ILE A 18 7.82 -7.19 -13.88
C ILE A 18 6.62 -7.37 -12.94
N SER A 19 6.78 -7.04 -11.67
CA SER A 19 5.69 -7.00 -10.68
C SER A 19 5.55 -5.63 -10.02
N GLN A 20 6.62 -4.84 -9.98
CA GLN A 20 6.71 -3.59 -9.24
C GLN A 20 6.21 -2.40 -10.05
N ASN A 21 5.30 -1.61 -9.46
CA ASN A 21 4.69 -0.47 -10.13
C ASN A 21 4.48 0.75 -9.19
N ILE A 22 3.93 1.83 -9.75
CA ILE A 22 3.64 3.08 -9.03
C ILE A 22 2.67 2.88 -7.84
N PHE A 23 1.77 1.89 -7.90
CA PHE A 23 0.83 1.61 -6.80
C PHE A 23 1.54 1.00 -5.60
N ASP A 24 2.53 0.13 -5.84
CA ASP A 24 3.40 -0.42 -4.80
C ASP A 24 4.25 0.67 -4.16
N ALA A 25 4.82 1.55 -4.98
CA ALA A 25 5.58 2.71 -4.51
C ALA A 25 4.76 3.58 -3.55
N LEU A 26 3.49 3.85 -3.87
CA LEU A 26 2.57 4.59 -3.03
C LEU A 26 2.17 3.82 -1.77
N ARG A 27 1.93 2.50 -1.89
CA ARG A 27 1.58 1.61 -0.77
C ARG A 27 2.66 1.61 0.30
N TYR A 28 3.94 1.47 -0.09
CA TYR A 28 5.08 1.44 0.84
C TYR A 28 5.47 2.82 1.36
N SER A 29 5.10 3.88 0.65
CA SER A 29 5.35 5.27 1.07
C SER A 29 4.29 5.83 2.03
N ASN A 30 3.24 5.08 2.34
CA ASN A 30 2.16 5.50 3.23
C ASN A 30 2.56 5.26 4.69
N ASP A 31 3.17 6.24 5.34
CA ASP A 31 3.61 6.20 6.74
C ASP A 31 2.66 7.01 7.64
N LYS A 32 1.51 6.42 7.99
CA LYS A 32 0.53 7.01 8.92
C LYS A 32 0.79 6.48 10.32
N VAL A 33 1.06 7.35 11.28
CA VAL A 33 1.15 6.96 12.69
C VAL A 33 -0.26 6.75 13.23
N GLU A 34 -0.59 5.51 13.56
CA GLU A 34 -1.87 5.17 14.17
C GLU A 34 -1.94 5.56 15.65
N GLY A 35 -0.92 5.31 16.42
CA GLY A 35 -0.66 5.82 17.76
C GLY A 35 -1.71 5.50 18.83
N SER A 36 -1.55 6.17 19.98
CA SER A 36 -2.44 6.06 21.15
C SER A 36 -3.80 6.73 20.95
N ALA A 37 -4.79 6.40 21.79
CA ALA A 37 -6.11 7.02 21.73
C ALA A 37 -6.06 8.54 21.95
N ARG A 38 -5.20 9.06 22.84
CA ARG A 38 -5.03 10.49 23.01
C ARG A 38 -4.46 11.16 21.76
N PHE A 39 -3.45 10.54 21.16
CA PHE A 39 -2.84 10.99 19.91
C PHE A 39 -3.87 11.04 18.77
N SER A 40 -4.60 9.96 18.58
CA SER A 40 -5.64 9.80 17.57
C SER A 40 -6.79 10.78 17.75
N ALA A 41 -7.24 10.99 18.99
CA ALA A 41 -8.33 11.92 19.32
C ALA A 41 -8.04 13.39 18.92
N MET A 42 -6.79 13.71 18.68
CA MET A 42 -6.33 15.03 18.20
C MET A 42 -5.78 14.96 16.76
N SER A 43 -6.19 13.93 16.00
CA SER A 43 -5.75 13.68 14.62
C SER A 43 -4.23 13.67 14.44
N GLY A 44 -3.46 13.38 15.51
CA GLY A 44 -2.00 13.33 15.49
C GLY A 44 -1.28 14.68 15.51
N ALA A 45 -1.95 15.80 15.80
CA ALA A 45 -1.35 17.14 15.85
C ALA A 45 -0.49 17.34 17.11
N PHE A 46 0.71 16.75 17.15
CA PHE A 46 1.59 16.70 18.32
C PHE A 46 3.02 17.20 18.09
N GLY A 47 3.34 17.73 16.92
CA GLY A 47 4.71 18.09 16.56
C GLY A 47 5.37 19.17 17.43
N ALA A 48 4.57 20.06 18.06
CA ALA A 48 5.05 21.05 19.03
C ALA A 48 4.65 20.74 20.48
N LEU A 49 3.76 19.75 20.72
CA LEU A 49 3.25 19.45 22.06
C LEU A 49 4.20 18.55 22.86
N GLY A 50 4.59 17.40 22.30
CA GLY A 50 5.28 16.35 23.03
C GLY A 50 4.50 15.80 24.23
N GLY A 51 5.17 15.04 25.10
CA GLY A 51 4.56 14.49 26.31
C GLY A 51 3.45 13.46 26.06
N GLU A 52 3.50 12.81 24.91
CA GLU A 52 2.71 11.67 24.49
C GLU A 52 3.64 10.70 23.77
N LEU A 53 3.51 9.38 24.03
CA LEU A 53 4.49 8.43 23.51
C LEU A 53 4.44 8.34 21.97
N SER A 54 3.25 8.34 21.38
CA SER A 54 3.10 8.35 19.91
C SER A 54 3.53 9.67 19.27
N ALA A 55 3.58 10.78 20.05
CA ALA A 55 4.10 12.05 19.57
C ALA A 55 5.59 12.00 19.23
N VAL A 56 6.34 11.04 19.80
CA VAL A 56 7.77 10.81 19.52
C VAL A 56 7.97 10.42 18.05
N SER A 57 6.99 9.74 17.44
CA SER A 57 6.96 9.40 16.01
C SER A 57 6.65 10.58 15.09
N ILE A 58 6.12 11.70 15.64
CA ILE A 58 5.91 12.95 14.88
C ILE A 58 7.09 13.90 15.10
N ASN A 59 7.55 14.04 16.34
CA ASN A 59 8.71 14.86 16.68
C ASN A 59 9.53 14.18 17.80
N PRO A 60 10.74 13.70 17.50
CA PRO A 60 11.60 13.03 18.47
C PRO A 60 11.88 13.82 19.75
N ALA A 61 11.93 15.15 19.66
CA ALA A 61 12.13 16.03 20.81
C ALA A 61 10.97 15.96 21.82
N GLY A 62 9.81 15.45 21.41
CA GLY A 62 8.61 15.31 22.23
C GLY A 62 8.78 14.41 23.45
N SER A 63 9.72 13.45 23.42
CA SER A 63 10.03 12.62 24.58
C SER A 63 10.66 13.40 25.73
N ALA A 64 11.47 14.42 25.45
CA ALA A 64 12.08 15.25 26.47
C ALA A 64 11.10 16.20 27.20
N ILE A 65 9.84 16.26 26.75
CA ILE A 65 8.75 16.99 27.46
C ILE A 65 8.25 16.19 28.68
N PHE A 66 8.40 14.87 28.70
CA PHE A 66 8.00 14.05 29.85
C PHE A 66 8.74 14.46 31.12
N SER A 67 8.01 14.50 32.22
CA SER A 67 8.57 14.80 33.56
C SER A 67 8.90 13.54 34.37
N LYS A 68 8.28 12.42 34.01
CA LYS A 68 8.44 11.09 34.64
C LYS A 68 8.44 10.02 33.57
N GLY A 69 8.99 8.88 33.88
CA GLY A 69 8.86 7.69 33.05
C GLY A 69 7.39 7.26 32.93
N ILE A 70 7.00 6.79 31.77
CA ILE A 70 5.67 6.22 31.52
C ILE A 70 5.77 4.96 30.68
N ALA A 71 4.76 4.10 30.80
CA ALA A 71 4.46 3.04 29.85
C ALA A 71 3.07 3.26 29.27
N SER A 72 2.88 2.88 28.01
CA SER A 72 1.62 3.02 27.27
C SER A 72 1.32 1.78 26.46
N PHE A 73 0.03 1.43 26.41
CA PHE A 73 -0.50 0.31 25.63
C PHE A 73 -1.81 0.74 24.99
N THR A 74 -2.01 0.41 23.71
CA THR A 74 -3.21 0.79 22.94
C THR A 74 -3.68 -0.34 22.05
N VAL A 75 -4.97 -0.62 22.13
CA VAL A 75 -5.68 -1.50 21.19
C VAL A 75 -6.67 -0.71 20.36
N SER A 76 -6.93 -1.18 19.16
CA SER A 76 -7.84 -0.55 18.21
C SER A 76 -8.76 -1.55 17.53
N ASN A 77 -9.93 -1.06 17.16
CA ASN A 77 -10.85 -1.73 16.25
C ASN A 77 -11.03 -0.84 15.01
N TYR A 78 -10.68 -1.38 13.84
CA TYR A 78 -10.84 -0.73 12.54
C TYR A 78 -12.08 -1.27 11.86
N LYS A 79 -12.87 -0.36 11.28
CA LYS A 79 -13.96 -0.69 10.38
C LYS A 79 -13.71 0.04 9.07
N THR A 80 -13.47 -0.70 7.99
CA THR A 80 -13.37 -0.17 6.63
C THR A 80 -14.67 -0.46 5.88
N SER A 81 -15.24 0.54 5.24
CA SER A 81 -16.37 0.43 4.32
C SER A 81 -15.92 0.95 2.96
N ASN A 82 -16.16 0.18 1.93
CA ASN A 82 -15.85 0.54 0.56
C ASN A 82 -17.15 0.63 -0.22
N ASP A 83 -17.33 1.70 -0.97
CA ASP A 83 -18.32 1.84 -2.01
C ASP A 83 -17.55 1.78 -3.34
N SER A 84 -17.87 0.79 -4.19
CA SER A 84 -17.08 0.47 -5.37
C SER A 84 -17.91 0.44 -6.62
N ASP A 85 -17.47 1.21 -7.63
CA ASP A 85 -18.12 1.32 -8.94
C ASP A 85 -17.11 1.04 -10.06
N LEU A 86 -17.50 0.19 -11.02
CA LEU A 86 -16.72 -0.03 -12.24
C LEU A 86 -16.81 1.22 -13.13
N VAL A 87 -15.65 1.76 -13.53
CA VAL A 87 -15.60 2.87 -14.50
C VAL A 87 -15.91 2.35 -15.89
N ASN A 88 -17.15 2.55 -16.35
CA ASN A 88 -17.58 2.12 -17.67
C ASN A 88 -17.42 3.25 -18.70
N ASN A 89 -16.65 3.01 -19.75
CA ASN A 89 -16.37 4.00 -20.78
C ASN A 89 -17.47 4.14 -21.86
N SER A 90 -18.50 3.30 -21.91
CA SER A 90 -19.36 3.24 -23.11
C SER A 90 -20.85 2.97 -22.93
N LEU A 91 -21.30 2.43 -21.84
CA LEU A 91 -22.72 2.04 -21.70
C LEU A 91 -23.34 2.74 -20.50
N ASN A 92 -24.32 3.63 -20.76
CA ASN A 92 -25.09 4.37 -19.75
C ASN A 92 -26.00 3.48 -18.87
N ASN A 93 -25.59 2.27 -18.54
CA ASN A 93 -26.35 1.40 -17.66
C ASN A 93 -26.02 1.72 -16.20
N ALA A 94 -27.05 1.82 -15.38
CA ALA A 94 -26.91 2.05 -13.96
C ALA A 94 -26.00 0.99 -13.33
N MET A 95 -24.87 1.43 -12.80
CA MET A 95 -23.93 0.59 -12.07
C MET A 95 -24.55 0.21 -10.74
N GLU A 96 -24.39 -1.03 -10.35
CA GLU A 96 -24.68 -1.43 -8.97
C GLU A 96 -23.47 -1.04 -8.11
N SER A 97 -23.65 0.03 -7.32
CA SER A 97 -22.72 0.39 -6.25
C SER A 97 -22.76 -0.71 -5.18
N ASN A 98 -21.60 -1.24 -4.84
CA ASN A 98 -21.50 -2.33 -3.89
C ASN A 98 -20.79 -1.88 -2.60
N ILE A 99 -21.46 -2.03 -1.46
CA ILE A 99 -20.92 -1.60 -0.16
C ILE A 99 -20.43 -2.81 0.64
N ASP A 100 -19.14 -2.95 0.73
CA ASP A 100 -18.47 -3.94 1.56
C ASP A 100 -17.94 -3.35 2.87
N THR A 101 -18.08 -4.12 3.95
CA THR A 101 -17.57 -3.71 5.27
C THR A 101 -16.71 -4.81 5.91
N LYS A 102 -15.54 -4.42 6.39
CA LYS A 102 -14.62 -5.31 7.11
C LYS A 102 -14.20 -4.68 8.45
N SER A 103 -14.21 -5.48 9.53
CA SER A 103 -13.72 -5.06 10.84
C SER A 103 -12.51 -5.89 11.28
N ASN A 104 -11.57 -5.24 11.99
CA ASN A 104 -10.37 -5.88 12.47
C ASN A 104 -9.90 -5.26 13.80
N PHE A 105 -9.43 -6.12 14.72
CA PHE A 105 -8.90 -5.73 16.03
C PHE A 105 -7.39 -5.90 16.09
N ASN A 106 -6.66 -4.86 16.53
CA ASN A 106 -5.20 -4.82 16.49
C ASN A 106 -4.57 -4.18 17.73
N LEU A 107 -3.28 -4.50 17.94
CA LEU A 107 -2.37 -3.72 18.78
C LEU A 107 -1.86 -2.52 17.99
N SER A 108 -2.26 -1.30 18.38
CA SER A 108 -1.86 -0.08 17.67
C SER A 108 -0.55 0.52 18.20
N GLN A 109 -0.29 0.40 19.51
CA GLN A 109 0.86 1.03 20.14
C GLN A 109 1.23 0.30 21.44
N LEU A 110 2.53 0.16 21.66
CA LEU A 110 3.10 -0.33 22.92
C LEU A 110 4.48 0.30 23.11
N GLY A 111 4.74 0.84 24.30
CA GLY A 111 6.07 1.38 24.55
C GLY A 111 6.22 2.06 25.90
N GLY A 112 7.40 2.66 26.08
CA GLY A 112 7.74 3.37 27.30
C GLY A 112 8.84 4.42 27.10
N VAL A 113 8.92 5.35 28.04
CA VAL A 113 9.96 6.36 28.12
C VAL A 113 10.55 6.38 29.54
N LEU A 114 11.87 6.46 29.59
CA LEU A 114 12.64 6.68 30.82
C LEU A 114 13.14 8.13 30.83
N VAL A 115 13.10 8.76 31.98
CA VAL A 115 13.46 10.16 32.17
C VAL A 115 14.62 10.28 33.16
N PHE A 116 15.72 10.86 32.72
CA PHE A 116 16.92 11.10 33.50
C PHE A 116 17.12 12.60 33.70
N ASN A 117 16.90 13.06 34.92
CA ASN A 117 17.10 14.47 35.27
C ASN A 117 18.55 14.73 35.65
N ASN A 118 19.14 15.77 35.11
CA ASN A 118 20.47 16.20 35.47
C ASN A 118 20.41 17.15 36.67
N ILE A 119 21.05 16.77 37.76
CA ILE A 119 21.13 17.51 39.01
C ILE A 119 22.32 18.49 39.05
N THR A 120 23.14 18.52 38.02
CA THR A 120 24.32 19.38 37.94
C THR A 120 23.92 20.82 37.50
N LYS A 121 24.87 21.77 37.57
CA LYS A 121 24.70 23.14 37.06
C LYS A 121 24.74 23.26 35.52
N SER A 122 24.78 22.15 34.79
CA SER A 122 24.78 22.13 33.34
C SER A 122 23.50 22.71 32.74
N LYS A 123 23.61 23.33 31.56
CA LYS A 123 22.44 23.77 30.78
C LYS A 123 21.64 22.57 30.21
N TRP A 124 22.24 21.38 30.10
CA TRP A 124 21.55 20.15 29.78
C TRP A 124 20.80 19.64 31.02
N LYS A 125 19.50 19.86 31.06
CA LYS A 125 18.65 19.62 32.24
C LYS A 125 18.13 18.18 32.32
N LYS A 126 17.89 17.57 31.18
CA LYS A 126 17.22 16.27 31.11
C LYS A 126 17.65 15.51 29.86
N MET A 127 17.72 14.19 29.99
CA MET A 127 17.81 13.22 28.89
C MET A 127 16.65 12.25 29.00
N THR A 128 16.10 11.82 27.87
CA THR A 128 15.10 10.77 27.81
C THR A 128 15.50 9.70 26.80
N ILE A 129 15.14 8.47 27.11
CA ILE A 129 15.27 7.34 26.19
C ILE A 129 13.89 6.71 26.11
N SER A 130 13.39 6.44 24.90
CA SER A 130 12.14 5.73 24.71
C SER A 130 12.25 4.66 23.65
N LEU A 131 11.45 3.62 23.82
CA LEU A 131 11.20 2.58 22.85
C LEU A 131 9.70 2.48 22.64
N ASN A 132 9.27 2.53 21.40
CA ASN A 132 7.86 2.54 21.06
C ASN A 132 7.60 1.74 19.78
N TYR A 133 6.70 0.76 19.87
CA TYR A 133 6.11 0.06 18.74
C TYR A 133 4.84 0.78 18.31
N GLU A 134 4.67 1.00 17.02
CA GLU A 134 3.46 1.60 16.43
C GLU A 134 3.10 0.92 15.12
N GLN A 135 1.84 0.62 14.99
CA GLN A 135 1.26 0.27 13.70
C GLN A 135 1.17 1.54 12.84
N THR A 136 1.62 1.47 11.57
CA THR A 136 1.62 2.60 10.65
C THR A 136 0.58 2.47 9.54
N SER A 137 0.13 1.24 9.26
CA SER A 137 -0.98 0.99 8.35
C SER A 137 -1.74 -0.27 8.76
N ASN A 138 -3.04 -0.27 8.53
CA ASN A 138 -3.90 -1.44 8.57
C ASN A 138 -4.37 -1.73 7.15
N ASN A 139 -3.93 -2.88 6.61
CA ASN A 139 -4.15 -3.29 5.22
C ASN A 139 -5.36 -4.22 5.06
N PHE A 140 -6.15 -4.44 6.12
CA PHE A 140 -7.38 -5.22 6.03
C PHE A 140 -8.42 -4.46 5.21
N ASN A 141 -8.67 -4.97 4.01
CA ASN A 141 -9.61 -4.41 3.06
C ASN A 141 -10.34 -5.53 2.32
N LYS A 142 -11.55 -5.25 1.86
CA LYS A 142 -12.34 -6.11 1.01
C LYS A 142 -13.33 -5.26 0.24
N PHE A 143 -13.47 -5.50 -1.05
CA PHE A 143 -14.56 -5.00 -1.86
C PHE A 143 -14.81 -5.94 -3.04
N ASN A 144 -16.01 -5.84 -3.60
CA ASN A 144 -16.35 -6.46 -4.86
C ASN A 144 -17.14 -5.45 -5.71
N THR A 145 -16.99 -5.56 -7.01
CA THR A 145 -17.75 -4.76 -7.97
C THR A 145 -18.10 -5.60 -9.17
N SER A 146 -19.25 -5.33 -9.78
CA SER A 146 -19.67 -6.01 -10.98
C SER A 146 -20.22 -5.00 -11.99
N GLY A 147 -20.16 -5.35 -13.25
CA GLY A 147 -20.67 -4.49 -14.31
C GLY A 147 -20.20 -4.91 -15.70
N ILE A 148 -20.58 -4.12 -16.70
CA ILE A 148 -20.21 -4.35 -18.09
C ILE A 148 -19.03 -3.46 -18.45
N ASN A 149 -17.93 -4.05 -18.93
CA ASN A 149 -16.76 -3.37 -19.44
C ASN A 149 -16.70 -3.54 -20.97
N THR A 150 -16.07 -2.59 -21.65
CA THR A 150 -15.82 -2.68 -23.10
C THR A 150 -14.56 -3.45 -23.44
N ASN A 151 -13.64 -3.61 -22.48
CA ASN A 151 -12.41 -4.38 -22.64
C ASN A 151 -12.52 -5.72 -21.92
N GLY A 152 -12.20 -6.80 -22.64
CA GLY A 152 -12.13 -8.14 -22.10
C GLY A 152 -10.77 -8.45 -21.44
N VAL A 153 -10.76 -9.48 -20.60
CA VAL A 153 -9.55 -10.01 -19.93
C VAL A 153 -8.52 -10.51 -20.94
N ASP A 154 -8.94 -10.89 -22.14
CA ASP A 154 -8.06 -11.28 -23.25
C ASP A 154 -7.02 -10.19 -23.60
N SER A 155 -7.39 -8.92 -23.47
CA SER A 155 -6.48 -7.80 -23.72
C SER A 155 -5.25 -7.80 -22.79
N TYR A 156 -5.40 -8.32 -21.57
CA TYR A 156 -4.28 -8.54 -20.65
C TYR A 156 -3.29 -9.57 -21.21
N PHE A 157 -3.78 -10.75 -21.59
CA PHE A 157 -2.93 -11.82 -22.11
C PHE A 157 -2.31 -11.45 -23.47
N LEU A 158 -3.08 -10.81 -24.35
CA LEU A 158 -2.57 -10.28 -25.61
C LEU A 158 -1.44 -9.27 -25.41
N SER A 159 -1.55 -8.38 -24.41
CA SER A 159 -0.52 -7.38 -24.14
C SER A 159 0.82 -7.98 -23.76
N TYR A 160 0.80 -9.16 -23.13
CA TYR A 160 2.01 -9.90 -22.81
C TYR A 160 2.52 -10.78 -23.97
N ALA A 161 1.62 -11.37 -24.75
CA ALA A 161 2.00 -12.32 -25.80
C ALA A 161 2.53 -11.67 -27.08
N GLN A 162 1.98 -10.49 -27.45
CA GLN A 162 2.38 -9.83 -28.72
C GLN A 162 3.89 -9.57 -28.77
N GLY A 163 4.54 -10.12 -29.80
CA GLY A 163 5.97 -9.98 -30.03
C GLY A 163 6.81 -11.11 -29.43
N LEU A 164 6.25 -11.99 -28.56
CA LEU A 164 6.95 -13.13 -27.99
C LEU A 164 6.83 -14.33 -28.94
N PRO A 165 7.93 -15.09 -29.20
CA PRO A 165 7.89 -16.33 -29.99
C PRO A 165 7.01 -17.40 -29.33
N LEU A 166 6.29 -18.19 -30.14
CA LEU A 166 5.38 -19.23 -29.67
C LEU A 166 6.09 -20.29 -28.83
N ASP A 167 7.31 -20.66 -29.19
CA ASP A 167 8.14 -21.64 -28.46
C ASP A 167 8.60 -21.15 -27.09
N GLU A 168 8.55 -19.85 -26.83
CA GLU A 168 8.85 -19.26 -25.51
C GLU A 168 7.63 -19.16 -24.59
N ILE A 169 6.41 -19.42 -25.09
CA ILE A 169 5.15 -19.33 -24.35
C ILE A 169 4.29 -20.58 -24.44
N SER A 170 4.84 -21.72 -24.88
CA SER A 170 4.14 -22.99 -25.01
C SER A 170 4.85 -24.11 -24.25
N ALA A 171 4.08 -25.13 -23.82
CA ALA A 171 4.63 -26.34 -23.21
C ALA A 171 5.23 -27.26 -24.25
N PHE A 172 6.31 -27.93 -23.91
CA PHE A 172 6.83 -29.03 -24.74
C PHE A 172 5.95 -30.28 -24.66
N GLU A 173 6.01 -31.12 -25.70
CA GLU A 173 5.23 -32.37 -25.74
C GLU A 173 5.51 -33.26 -24.51
N GLY A 174 4.47 -33.59 -23.76
CA GLY A 174 4.55 -34.40 -22.54
C GLY A 174 4.95 -33.64 -21.27
N GLU A 175 5.17 -32.36 -21.36
CA GLU A 175 5.45 -31.51 -20.21
C GLU A 175 4.16 -31.18 -19.44
N SER A 176 4.25 -31.12 -18.12
CA SER A 176 3.11 -30.69 -17.29
C SER A 176 3.02 -29.17 -17.24
N ILE A 177 1.81 -28.61 -17.04
CA ILE A 177 1.59 -27.18 -16.86
C ILE A 177 2.50 -26.59 -15.77
N THR A 178 2.69 -27.30 -14.66
CA THR A 178 3.58 -26.87 -13.55
C THR A 178 5.03 -26.73 -14.01
N GLN A 179 5.54 -27.70 -14.80
CA GLN A 179 6.90 -27.65 -15.31
C GLN A 179 7.06 -26.53 -16.33
N ALA A 180 6.21 -26.50 -17.36
CA ALA A 180 6.25 -25.45 -18.39
C ALA A 180 6.21 -24.06 -17.80
N TYR A 181 5.23 -23.79 -16.92
CA TYR A 181 5.10 -22.49 -16.26
C TYR A 181 6.36 -22.13 -15.46
N SER A 182 6.95 -23.09 -14.72
CA SER A 182 8.15 -22.86 -13.92
C SER A 182 9.39 -22.62 -14.79
N GLU A 183 9.57 -23.42 -15.85
CA GLU A 183 10.71 -23.31 -16.76
C GLU A 183 10.62 -22.02 -17.59
N ILE A 184 9.45 -21.70 -18.13
CA ILE A 184 9.20 -20.42 -18.85
C ILE A 184 9.55 -19.23 -17.95
N GLY A 185 9.06 -19.23 -16.71
CA GLY A 185 9.39 -18.16 -15.75
C GLY A 185 10.87 -18.04 -15.45
N SER A 186 11.57 -19.17 -15.38
CA SER A 186 13.01 -19.20 -15.07
C SER A 186 13.88 -18.75 -16.25
N TYR A 187 13.48 -19.02 -17.50
CA TYR A 187 14.25 -18.74 -18.71
C TYR A 187 13.87 -17.41 -19.35
N PHE A 188 12.56 -17.10 -19.39
CA PHE A 188 12.02 -15.97 -20.17
C PHE A 188 11.32 -14.92 -19.29
N GLY A 189 10.98 -15.25 -18.03
CA GLY A 189 10.43 -14.30 -17.08
C GLY A 189 8.90 -14.29 -16.96
N TYR A 190 8.41 -13.35 -16.17
CA TYR A 190 6.98 -13.26 -15.81
C TYR A 190 6.06 -12.94 -17.00
N ALA A 191 6.51 -12.11 -17.93
CA ALA A 191 5.72 -11.76 -19.12
C ALA A 191 5.36 -13.00 -19.95
N ASN A 192 6.34 -13.88 -20.18
CA ASN A 192 6.14 -15.12 -20.90
C ASN A 192 5.24 -16.09 -20.11
N GLN A 193 5.29 -16.09 -18.77
CA GLN A 193 4.35 -16.87 -17.95
C GLN A 193 2.91 -16.40 -18.12
N GLN A 194 2.67 -15.07 -18.22
CA GLN A 194 1.33 -14.54 -18.46
C GLN A 194 0.83 -14.92 -19.85
N ALA A 195 1.67 -14.77 -20.88
CA ALA A 195 1.37 -15.18 -22.24
C ALA A 195 1.08 -16.69 -22.33
N PHE A 196 1.87 -17.53 -21.65
CA PHE A 196 1.66 -18.98 -21.52
C PHE A 196 0.27 -19.30 -20.93
N LEU A 197 -0.14 -18.64 -19.84
CA LEU A 197 -1.48 -18.84 -19.27
C LEU A 197 -2.57 -18.53 -20.29
N GLY A 198 -2.45 -17.42 -21.01
CA GLY A 198 -3.40 -17.04 -22.05
C GLY A 198 -3.46 -18.02 -23.21
N TYR A 199 -2.32 -18.54 -23.66
CA TYR A 199 -2.22 -19.51 -24.74
C TYR A 199 -2.76 -20.89 -24.31
N GLU A 200 -2.29 -21.45 -23.22
CA GLU A 200 -2.71 -22.77 -22.74
C GLU A 200 -4.18 -22.82 -22.30
N SER A 201 -4.79 -21.67 -22.02
CA SER A 201 -6.22 -21.57 -21.71
C SER A 201 -7.11 -21.33 -22.94
N PHE A 202 -6.53 -21.22 -24.12
CA PHE A 202 -7.20 -20.88 -25.37
C PHE A 202 -7.84 -19.48 -25.39
N ILE A 203 -7.49 -18.60 -24.46
CA ILE A 203 -7.93 -17.19 -24.49
C ILE A 203 -7.32 -16.49 -25.71
N ILE A 204 -6.06 -16.81 -26.01
CA ILE A 204 -5.33 -16.31 -27.19
C ILE A 204 -4.78 -17.47 -28.00
N GLU A 205 -4.69 -17.28 -29.31
CA GLU A 205 -4.07 -18.24 -30.24
C GLU A 205 -3.09 -17.53 -31.19
N PRO A 206 -2.03 -18.24 -31.65
CA PRO A 206 -1.10 -17.70 -32.63
C PRO A 206 -1.75 -17.61 -34.02
N GLU A 207 -1.32 -16.65 -34.83
CA GLU A 207 -1.73 -16.59 -36.25
C GLU A 207 -1.28 -17.78 -37.07
N ASP A 208 -0.14 -18.40 -36.69
CA ASP A 208 0.39 -19.63 -37.29
C ASP A 208 0.87 -20.58 -36.20
N VAL A 209 0.10 -21.64 -35.92
CA VAL A 209 0.39 -22.63 -34.88
C VAL A 209 1.54 -23.57 -35.27
N ASP A 210 1.84 -23.71 -36.55
CA ASP A 210 2.89 -24.58 -37.08
C ASP A 210 4.27 -23.88 -37.12
N ASP A 211 4.32 -22.55 -36.90
CA ASP A 211 5.56 -21.78 -36.82
C ASP A 211 5.97 -21.48 -35.36
N PRO A 212 7.00 -22.18 -34.82
CA PRO A 212 7.50 -21.91 -33.46
C PRO A 212 7.98 -20.47 -33.22
N SER A 213 8.34 -19.76 -34.30
CA SER A 213 8.77 -18.38 -34.26
C SER A 213 7.63 -17.37 -34.42
N ASN A 214 6.37 -17.84 -34.53
CA ASN A 214 5.20 -16.94 -34.57
C ASN A 214 5.18 -16.03 -33.35
N ASN A 215 4.95 -14.74 -33.56
CA ASN A 215 4.93 -13.73 -32.52
C ASN A 215 3.72 -12.78 -32.63
N SER A 216 2.69 -13.23 -33.32
CA SER A 216 1.43 -12.52 -33.50
C SER A 216 0.27 -13.37 -33.04
N TYR A 217 -0.60 -12.81 -32.21
CA TYR A 217 -1.68 -13.55 -31.55
C TYR A 217 -3.01 -12.82 -31.70
N TYR A 218 -4.09 -13.60 -31.71
CA TYR A 218 -5.44 -13.10 -31.71
C TYR A 218 -6.25 -13.67 -30.52
N SER A 219 -7.37 -13.04 -30.21
CA SER A 219 -8.25 -13.43 -29.11
C SER A 219 -9.36 -14.36 -29.60
N ASN A 220 -9.63 -15.42 -28.82
CA ASN A 220 -10.84 -16.25 -28.94
C ASN A 220 -12.01 -15.71 -28.12
N VAL A 221 -11.81 -14.59 -27.40
CA VAL A 221 -12.86 -13.89 -26.65
C VAL A 221 -13.47 -12.84 -27.56
N ASN A 222 -14.60 -13.15 -28.16
CA ASN A 222 -15.22 -12.26 -29.13
C ASN A 222 -16.42 -11.51 -28.51
N ASN A 223 -16.58 -10.25 -28.80
CA ASN A 223 -17.75 -9.45 -28.45
C ASN A 223 -18.66 -9.31 -29.68
N ALA A 224 -19.25 -10.42 -30.11
CA ALA A 224 -20.01 -10.50 -31.36
C ALA A 224 -21.15 -9.47 -31.51
N ASN A 225 -21.64 -8.89 -30.41
CA ASN A 225 -22.75 -7.97 -30.39
C ASN A 225 -22.41 -6.56 -29.87
N ASN A 226 -21.13 -6.23 -29.65
CA ASN A 226 -20.68 -4.99 -29.00
C ASN A 226 -21.37 -4.65 -27.66
N ASN A 227 -21.86 -5.66 -26.94
CA ASN A 227 -22.54 -5.49 -25.66
C ASN A 227 -21.58 -5.42 -24.46
N GLY A 228 -20.27 -5.54 -24.71
CA GLY A 228 -19.23 -5.59 -23.69
C GLY A 228 -19.17 -6.94 -22.95
N TYR A 229 -18.37 -6.98 -21.93
CA TYR A 229 -18.09 -8.16 -21.10
C TYR A 229 -18.64 -7.92 -19.71
N TYR A 230 -19.47 -8.83 -19.19
CA TYR A 230 -19.90 -8.77 -17.80
C TYR A 230 -18.74 -9.25 -16.93
N GLN A 231 -18.33 -8.44 -15.98
CA GLN A 231 -17.19 -8.70 -15.10
C GLN A 231 -17.61 -8.58 -13.64
N ASP A 232 -17.20 -9.57 -12.84
CA ASP A 232 -17.26 -9.58 -11.38
C ASP A 232 -15.83 -9.58 -10.84
N TYR A 233 -15.46 -8.53 -10.10
CA TYR A 233 -14.14 -8.39 -9.50
C TYR A 233 -14.21 -8.44 -7.99
N TYR A 234 -13.42 -9.32 -7.40
CA TYR A 234 -13.28 -9.49 -5.97
C TYR A 234 -11.87 -9.13 -5.53
N PHE A 235 -11.77 -8.26 -4.54
CA PHE A 235 -10.52 -7.84 -3.93
C PHE A 235 -10.54 -8.13 -2.44
N LYS A 236 -9.46 -8.68 -1.93
CA LYS A 236 -9.23 -8.87 -0.51
C LYS A 236 -7.76 -8.62 -0.19
N SER A 237 -7.49 -7.81 0.84
CA SER A 237 -6.15 -7.68 1.40
C SER A 237 -6.16 -7.85 2.92
N ARG A 238 -4.98 -8.17 3.46
CA ARG A 238 -4.72 -8.28 4.88
C ARG A 238 -3.27 -7.92 5.18
N GLY A 239 -2.94 -7.86 6.50
CA GLY A 239 -1.62 -7.52 6.98
C GLY A 239 -1.55 -6.11 7.56
N TYR A 240 -0.38 -5.68 7.93
CA TYR A 240 -0.15 -4.38 8.56
C TYR A 240 1.28 -3.91 8.35
N ASN A 241 1.47 -2.60 8.32
CA ASN A 241 2.79 -2.01 8.42
C ASN A 241 3.01 -1.53 9.84
N SER A 242 4.22 -1.65 10.32
CA SER A 242 4.58 -1.22 11.68
C SER A 242 5.97 -0.61 11.72
N LYS A 243 6.26 0.09 12.82
CA LYS A 243 7.61 0.57 13.13
C LYS A 243 7.93 0.48 14.60
N VAL A 244 9.20 0.26 14.89
CA VAL A 244 9.79 0.39 16.21
C VAL A 244 10.68 1.63 16.21
N ASN A 245 10.38 2.60 17.09
CA ASN A 245 11.19 3.79 17.30
C ASN A 245 12.11 3.59 18.50
N ALA A 246 13.41 3.70 18.30
CA ALA A 246 14.38 3.92 19.35
C ALA A 246 14.72 5.42 19.40
N ASN A 247 14.38 6.07 20.51
CA ASN A 247 14.50 7.53 20.65
C ASN A 247 15.47 7.93 21.75
N ILE A 248 16.20 9.00 21.48
CA ILE A 248 16.93 9.76 22.49
C ILE A 248 16.59 11.25 22.34
N ALA A 249 16.32 11.93 23.44
CA ALA A 249 16.09 13.37 23.41
C ALA A 249 16.63 14.07 24.64
N PHE A 250 16.85 15.39 24.50
CA PHE A 250 17.49 16.22 25.49
C PHE A 250 16.73 17.54 25.67
N GLN A 251 16.76 18.04 26.90
CA GLN A 251 16.31 19.38 27.23
C GLN A 251 17.52 20.27 27.49
N TYR A 252 17.64 21.36 26.74
CA TYR A 252 18.65 22.40 26.93
C TYR A 252 18.01 23.69 27.49
N GLY A 253 18.49 24.11 28.64
CA GLY A 253 17.81 25.19 29.40
C GLY A 253 16.38 24.80 29.72
N ASP A 254 15.50 25.81 29.77
CA ASP A 254 14.07 25.58 30.08
C ASP A 254 13.19 25.52 28.82
N ASN A 255 13.75 25.95 27.69
CA ASN A 255 12.94 26.26 26.52
C ASN A 255 13.21 25.43 25.28
N LEU A 256 14.37 24.76 25.14
CA LEU A 256 14.73 24.03 23.94
C LEU A 256 14.79 22.52 24.22
N PHE A 257 14.15 21.75 23.34
CA PHE A 257 14.18 20.30 23.34
C PHE A 257 14.63 19.84 21.96
N VAL A 258 15.55 18.87 21.91
CA VAL A 258 16.04 18.27 20.67
C VAL A 258 16.03 16.75 20.81
N GLY A 259 15.81 16.05 19.73
CA GLY A 259 15.75 14.60 19.76
C GLY A 259 16.01 13.96 18.41
N ALA A 260 16.33 12.69 18.46
CA ALA A 260 16.51 11.84 17.29
C ALA A 260 15.84 10.48 17.49
N ASN A 261 15.32 9.92 16.41
CA ASN A 261 14.82 8.55 16.31
C ASN A 261 15.66 7.76 15.32
N LEU A 262 15.90 6.51 15.65
CA LEU A 262 16.17 5.44 14.71
C LEU A 262 14.90 4.60 14.59
N ASN A 263 14.39 4.44 13.38
CA ASN A 263 13.16 3.73 13.11
C ASN A 263 13.46 2.44 12.34
N LEU A 264 12.97 1.32 12.81
CA LEU A 264 12.95 0.04 12.12
C LEU A 264 11.51 -0.21 11.66
N HIS A 265 11.33 -0.38 10.37
CA HIS A 265 10.02 -0.55 9.73
C HIS A 265 9.82 -2.00 9.29
N SER A 266 8.59 -2.47 9.33
CA SER A 266 8.19 -3.77 8.83
C SER A 266 6.90 -3.63 8.01
N ILE A 267 6.85 -4.33 6.89
CA ILE A 267 5.69 -4.47 6.01
C ILE A 267 5.32 -5.95 5.98
N ASP A 268 4.02 -6.23 6.17
CA ASP A 268 3.39 -7.52 5.98
C ASP A 268 2.09 -7.25 5.22
N TYR A 269 2.00 -7.74 3.98
CA TYR A 269 0.88 -7.48 3.11
C TYR A 269 0.58 -8.67 2.22
N ASP A 270 -0.65 -9.18 2.33
CA ASP A 270 -1.19 -10.18 1.41
C ASP A 270 -2.38 -9.60 0.65
N GLN A 271 -2.46 -9.90 -0.62
CA GLN A 271 -3.57 -9.55 -1.51
C GLN A 271 -4.04 -10.78 -2.28
N SER A 272 -5.34 -10.92 -2.45
CA SER A 272 -5.96 -11.88 -3.36
C SER A 272 -6.99 -11.14 -4.19
N THR A 273 -6.94 -11.32 -5.49
CA THR A 273 -7.93 -10.82 -6.45
C THR A 273 -8.51 -11.97 -7.26
N TYR A 274 -9.78 -11.86 -7.60
CA TYR A 274 -10.44 -12.79 -8.51
C TYR A 274 -11.31 -11.98 -9.47
N LEU A 275 -11.05 -12.13 -10.76
CA LEU A 275 -11.83 -11.53 -11.84
C LEU A 275 -12.54 -12.65 -12.59
N LEU A 276 -13.86 -12.61 -12.56
CA LEU A 276 -14.72 -13.45 -13.40
C LEU A 276 -15.25 -12.59 -14.55
N GLU A 277 -15.04 -13.04 -15.78
CA GLU A 277 -15.59 -12.44 -16.97
C GLU A 277 -16.52 -13.44 -17.66
N THR A 278 -17.66 -12.96 -18.09
CA THR A 278 -18.67 -13.73 -18.82
C THR A 278 -19.12 -12.96 -20.06
N ASN A 279 -19.19 -13.63 -21.18
CA ASN A 279 -19.72 -13.08 -22.42
C ASN A 279 -20.66 -14.08 -23.11
N ASN A 280 -21.55 -13.61 -23.99
CA ASN A 280 -22.45 -14.45 -24.75
C ASN A 280 -21.82 -14.88 -26.08
N ASN A 281 -20.57 -15.31 -26.03
CA ASN A 281 -19.78 -15.54 -27.21
C ASN A 281 -19.90 -17.00 -27.71
N VAL A 282 -21.01 -17.29 -28.36
CA VAL A 282 -21.15 -18.54 -29.10
C VAL A 282 -21.20 -18.16 -30.57
N GLY A 283 -20.10 -18.38 -31.31
CA GLY A 283 -20.06 -18.24 -32.75
C GLY A 283 -20.87 -19.36 -33.44
N GLU A 284 -21.47 -19.05 -34.59
CA GLU A 284 -22.08 -20.05 -35.47
C GLU A 284 -21.07 -20.67 -36.45
N ASP A 285 -19.92 -20.01 -36.61
CA ASP A 285 -18.83 -20.48 -37.50
C ASP A 285 -17.93 -21.49 -36.80
N VAL A 286 -17.25 -22.30 -37.60
CA VAL A 286 -16.22 -23.26 -37.12
C VAL A 286 -15.08 -22.47 -36.44
N GLY A 287 -14.78 -22.83 -35.19
CA GLY A 287 -13.76 -22.12 -34.40
C GLY A 287 -13.81 -22.41 -32.90
N VAL A 288 -12.91 -21.76 -32.16
CA VAL A 288 -12.86 -21.76 -30.70
C VAL A 288 -13.39 -20.44 -30.17
N TYR A 289 -14.27 -20.49 -29.18
CA TYR A 289 -14.92 -19.32 -28.59
C TYR A 289 -14.90 -19.42 -27.06
N VAL A 290 -14.22 -18.49 -26.39
CA VAL A 290 -14.16 -18.45 -24.92
C VAL A 290 -15.31 -17.58 -24.39
N SER A 291 -16.15 -18.17 -23.52
CA SER A 291 -17.31 -17.50 -22.92
C SER A 291 -17.08 -17.03 -21.50
N ASP A 292 -16.33 -17.80 -20.71
CA ASP A 292 -16.11 -17.49 -19.31
C ASP A 292 -14.63 -17.60 -18.97
N ILE A 293 -14.13 -16.62 -18.22
CA ILE A 293 -12.74 -16.56 -17.75
C ILE A 293 -12.76 -16.24 -16.25
N GLY A 294 -12.19 -17.12 -15.44
CA GLY A 294 -11.94 -16.86 -14.02
C GLY A 294 -10.44 -16.75 -13.77
N PHE A 295 -9.97 -15.57 -13.35
CA PHE A 295 -8.56 -15.29 -13.14
C PHE A 295 -8.28 -14.86 -11.70
N GLU A 296 -7.52 -15.66 -10.97
CA GLU A 296 -7.09 -15.40 -9.58
C GLU A 296 -5.61 -15.03 -9.54
N ASN A 297 -5.32 -13.92 -8.85
CA ASN A 297 -3.95 -13.51 -8.56
C ASN A 297 -3.78 -13.32 -7.05
N ASN A 298 -2.75 -13.93 -6.51
CA ASN A 298 -2.34 -13.77 -5.12
C ASN A 298 -0.95 -13.13 -5.06
N LEU A 299 -0.80 -12.16 -4.16
CA LEU A 299 0.45 -11.45 -3.89
C LEU A 299 0.71 -11.48 -2.39
N SER A 300 1.92 -11.87 -2.00
CA SER A 300 2.44 -11.76 -0.62
C SER A 300 3.69 -10.90 -0.62
N VAL A 301 3.75 -9.93 0.27
CA VAL A 301 4.85 -8.96 0.38
C VAL A 301 5.36 -8.90 1.81
N LEU A 302 6.65 -9.09 1.96
CA LEU A 302 7.39 -8.83 3.18
C LEU A 302 8.39 -7.70 2.94
N GLY A 303 8.47 -6.76 3.88
CA GLY A 303 9.38 -5.62 3.77
C GLY A 303 10.02 -5.27 5.09
N GLU A 304 11.31 -4.97 5.05
CA GLU A 304 12.07 -4.45 6.17
C GLU A 304 12.73 -3.12 5.78
N GLY A 305 12.66 -2.12 6.66
CA GLY A 305 13.17 -0.79 6.35
C GLY A 305 13.78 -0.07 7.53
N ILE A 306 14.60 0.93 7.22
CA ILE A 306 15.25 1.79 8.20
C ILE A 306 15.08 3.26 7.82
N SER A 307 14.85 4.12 8.82
CA SER A 307 14.86 5.57 8.65
C SER A 307 15.37 6.29 9.89
N VAL A 308 15.74 7.55 9.73
CA VAL A 308 16.18 8.43 10.81
C VAL A 308 15.27 9.66 10.86
N GLN A 309 14.98 10.13 12.06
CA GLN A 309 14.18 11.33 12.26
C GLN A 309 14.88 12.26 13.24
N LEU A 310 14.89 13.56 12.93
CA LEU A 310 15.44 14.61 13.78
C LEU A 310 14.33 15.61 14.14
N GLY A 311 14.33 16.06 15.37
CA GLY A 311 13.29 16.99 15.83
C GLY A 311 13.77 18.01 16.85
N ALA A 312 13.09 19.14 16.85
CA ALA A 312 13.25 20.20 17.84
C ALA A 312 11.90 20.78 18.28
N ILE A 313 11.78 21.13 19.55
CA ILE A 313 10.65 21.87 20.11
C ILE A 313 11.21 23.05 20.90
N ALA A 314 10.72 24.26 20.62
CA ALA A 314 11.05 25.48 21.34
C ALA A 314 9.82 26.02 22.09
N LYS A 315 9.95 26.24 23.39
CA LYS A 315 8.98 27.04 24.18
C LYS A 315 9.31 28.50 23.99
N VAL A 316 8.56 29.21 23.16
CA VAL A 316 8.74 30.63 22.91
C VAL A 316 8.37 31.44 24.18
N ASN A 317 7.30 31.01 24.80
CA ASN A 317 6.84 31.50 26.09
C ASN A 317 5.99 30.43 26.80
N ASP A 318 5.30 30.79 27.89
CA ASP A 318 4.45 29.86 28.65
C ASP A 318 3.25 29.32 27.90
N VAL A 319 2.82 29.99 26.83
CA VAL A 319 1.65 29.66 26.02
C VAL A 319 2.05 29.04 24.67
N LEU A 320 3.02 29.63 23.97
CA LEU A 320 3.37 29.29 22.61
C LEU A 320 4.56 28.32 22.58
N ARG A 321 4.40 27.22 21.84
CA ARG A 321 5.49 26.32 21.42
C ARG A 321 5.55 26.21 19.91
N LEU A 322 6.75 26.07 19.38
CA LEU A 322 7.02 25.78 17.97
C LEU A 322 7.77 24.46 17.88
N GLY A 323 7.50 23.69 16.84
CA GLY A 323 8.15 22.42 16.55
C GLY A 323 8.65 22.37 15.11
N PHE A 324 9.74 21.67 14.91
CA PHE A 324 10.29 21.35 13.59
C PHE A 324 10.77 19.91 13.57
N THR A 325 10.49 19.21 12.47
CA THR A 325 10.92 17.82 12.28
C THR A 325 11.34 17.58 10.85
N TYR A 326 12.39 16.79 10.70
CA TYR A 326 12.84 16.21 9.44
C TYR A 326 12.81 14.68 9.56
N ASP A 327 12.07 14.03 8.67
CA ASP A 327 12.04 12.59 8.48
C ASP A 327 12.88 12.28 7.24
N SER A 328 13.91 11.43 7.37
CA SER A 328 14.66 10.93 6.22
C SER A 328 13.76 10.05 5.33
N PRO A 329 14.15 9.77 4.10
CA PRO A 329 13.63 8.61 3.38
C PRO A 329 13.68 7.35 4.25
N THR A 330 12.74 6.43 4.02
CA THR A 330 12.86 5.06 4.50
C THR A 330 13.43 4.22 3.37
N TRP A 331 14.48 3.46 3.66
CA TRP A 331 15.05 2.50 2.74
C TRP A 331 14.54 1.12 3.09
N TYR A 332 13.66 0.58 2.24
CA TYR A 332 13.11 -0.76 2.37
C TYR A 332 13.87 -1.75 1.50
N THR A 333 13.98 -2.98 1.97
CA THR A 333 14.20 -4.18 1.17
C THR A 333 12.87 -4.92 1.14
N ILE A 334 12.39 -5.26 -0.06
CA ILE A 334 11.09 -5.89 -0.29
C ILE A 334 11.32 -7.25 -0.93
N THR A 335 10.61 -8.25 -0.41
CA THR A 335 10.47 -9.59 -0.99
C THR A 335 9.01 -9.77 -1.41
N GLU A 336 8.77 -10.25 -2.62
CA GLU A 336 7.44 -10.48 -3.16
C GLU A 336 7.29 -11.90 -3.68
N GLU A 337 6.11 -12.46 -3.45
CA GLU A 337 5.72 -13.77 -3.94
C GLU A 337 4.35 -13.68 -4.61
N THR A 338 4.19 -14.34 -5.77
CA THR A 338 2.89 -14.41 -6.46
C THR A 338 2.51 -15.84 -6.78
N SER A 339 1.20 -16.08 -6.84
CA SER A 339 0.64 -17.31 -7.40
C SER A 339 -0.63 -17.00 -8.18
N GLN A 340 -0.90 -17.79 -9.21
CA GLN A 340 -2.01 -17.55 -10.13
C GLN A 340 -2.80 -18.83 -10.39
N TYR A 341 -4.09 -18.64 -10.69
CA TYR A 341 -5.01 -19.68 -11.12
C TYR A 341 -5.91 -19.11 -12.21
N LEU A 342 -6.11 -19.87 -13.29
CA LEU A 342 -6.93 -19.49 -14.41
C LEU A 342 -7.92 -20.61 -14.75
N SER A 343 -9.16 -20.26 -15.04
CA SER A 343 -10.17 -21.18 -15.54
C SER A 343 -10.88 -20.57 -16.74
N THR A 344 -11.25 -21.40 -17.72
CA THR A 344 -12.00 -20.98 -18.90
C THR A 344 -13.12 -21.96 -19.19
N THR A 345 -14.21 -21.43 -19.74
CA THR A 345 -15.24 -22.21 -20.46
C THR A 345 -15.18 -21.80 -21.92
N ARG A 346 -15.01 -22.76 -22.81
CA ARG A 346 -14.96 -22.51 -24.25
C ARG A 346 -15.90 -23.43 -25.03
N PHE A 347 -16.29 -22.98 -26.20
CA PHE A 347 -17.04 -23.72 -27.17
C PHE A 347 -16.11 -24.05 -28.35
N GLU A 348 -15.95 -25.32 -28.67
CA GLU A 348 -15.29 -25.77 -29.90
C GLU A 348 -16.36 -26.14 -30.90
N VAL A 349 -16.55 -25.30 -31.92
CA VAL A 349 -17.57 -25.44 -32.96
C VAL A 349 -16.91 -26.09 -34.20
N ASN A 350 -17.46 -27.20 -34.65
CA ASN A 350 -17.08 -27.85 -35.90
C ASN A 350 -18.30 -27.93 -36.86
N GLU A 351 -18.13 -28.46 -38.06
CA GLU A 351 -19.20 -28.54 -39.08
C GLU A 351 -20.45 -29.33 -38.62
N PHE A 352 -20.37 -30.13 -37.56
CA PHE A 352 -21.41 -31.07 -37.15
C PHE A 352 -21.96 -30.80 -35.74
N ASP A 353 -21.16 -30.21 -34.84
CA ASP A 353 -21.49 -30.10 -33.42
C ASP A 353 -20.72 -28.96 -32.74
N ALA A 354 -21.21 -28.49 -31.58
CA ALA A 354 -20.51 -27.60 -30.70
C ALA A 354 -20.30 -28.28 -29.34
N VAL A 355 -19.05 -28.41 -28.95
CA VAL A 355 -18.66 -29.04 -27.67
C VAL A 355 -18.26 -27.95 -26.66
N VAL A 356 -18.82 -28.04 -25.45
CA VAL A 356 -18.44 -27.16 -24.31
C VAL A 356 -17.30 -27.82 -23.55
N ILE A 357 -16.22 -27.11 -23.33
CA ILE A 357 -15.05 -27.56 -22.57
C ILE A 357 -14.78 -26.60 -21.43
N GLU A 358 -14.79 -27.14 -20.22
CA GLU A 358 -14.32 -26.43 -19.03
C GLU A 358 -12.86 -26.83 -18.76
N GLN A 359 -12.00 -25.84 -18.60
CA GLN A 359 -10.58 -26.03 -18.34
C GLN A 359 -10.14 -25.24 -17.11
N SER A 360 -9.26 -25.83 -16.32
CA SER A 360 -8.63 -25.18 -15.18
C SER A 360 -7.12 -25.30 -15.29
N LEU A 361 -6.44 -24.17 -15.31
CA LEU A 361 -4.99 -24.09 -15.29
C LEU A 361 -4.54 -23.66 -13.89
N ASN A 362 -3.97 -24.60 -13.16
CA ASN A 362 -3.33 -24.34 -11.88
C ASN A 362 -1.85 -24.72 -12.00
N PRO A 363 -0.97 -23.73 -12.22
CA PRO A 363 0.46 -24.01 -12.25
C PRO A 363 0.97 -24.61 -10.95
N ASN A 364 0.31 -24.32 -9.81
CA ASN A 364 0.74 -24.73 -8.48
C ASN A 364 2.19 -24.32 -8.18
N VAL A 365 2.57 -23.15 -8.67
CA VAL A 365 3.89 -22.52 -8.53
C VAL A 365 3.75 -21.23 -7.76
N ILE A 366 4.65 -21.00 -6.83
CA ILE A 366 4.85 -19.70 -6.18
C ILE A 366 6.06 -19.06 -6.85
N ASN A 367 5.84 -17.98 -7.58
CA ASN A 367 6.92 -17.15 -8.12
C ASN A 367 7.48 -16.30 -6.99
N VAL A 368 8.77 -16.50 -6.69
CA VAL A 368 9.51 -15.70 -5.72
C VAL A 368 10.38 -14.72 -6.49
N PHE A 369 10.08 -13.43 -6.37
CA PHE A 369 10.86 -12.40 -7.04
C PHE A 369 12.15 -12.09 -6.31
N GLN A 370 13.15 -11.62 -7.05
CA GLN A 370 14.40 -11.17 -6.44
C GLN A 370 14.13 -9.95 -5.55
N ASP A 371 14.72 -9.94 -4.36
CA ASP A 371 14.64 -8.81 -3.44
C ASP A 371 15.06 -7.51 -4.12
N TYR A 372 14.26 -6.49 -3.97
CA TYR A 372 14.56 -5.15 -4.46
C TYR A 372 14.51 -4.11 -3.35
N LYS A 373 15.03 -2.94 -3.63
CA LYS A 373 15.00 -1.84 -2.67
C LYS A 373 14.11 -0.71 -3.15
N ILE A 374 13.34 -0.14 -2.23
CA ILE A 374 12.59 1.08 -2.46
C ILE A 374 12.99 2.15 -1.46
N GLN A 375 13.21 3.36 -1.97
CA GLN A 375 13.43 4.56 -1.18
C GLN A 375 12.17 5.41 -1.19
N THR A 376 11.57 5.64 -0.01
CA THR A 376 10.40 6.51 0.14
C THR A 376 10.80 7.98 0.19
N PRO A 377 9.84 8.93 0.07
CA PRO A 377 10.15 10.36 0.20
C PRO A 377 10.58 10.76 1.61
N SER A 378 11.41 11.79 1.71
CA SER A 378 11.60 12.52 2.96
C SER A 378 10.38 13.38 3.28
N LYS A 379 10.22 13.75 4.58
CA LYS A 379 9.14 14.62 5.03
C LYS A 379 9.66 15.72 5.94
N ILE A 380 9.16 16.92 5.77
CA ILE A 380 9.41 18.08 6.63
C ILE A 380 8.11 18.48 7.30
N THR A 381 8.15 18.71 8.62
CA THR A 381 6.98 19.13 9.40
C THR A 381 7.30 20.37 10.22
N GLY A 382 6.50 21.42 10.06
CA GLY A 382 6.45 22.60 10.90
C GLY A 382 5.22 22.55 11.82
N SER A 383 5.37 22.86 13.09
CA SER A 383 4.32 22.70 14.09
C SER A 383 4.21 23.91 15.02
N GLY A 384 2.98 24.19 15.48
CA GLY A 384 2.68 25.20 16.48
C GLY A 384 1.69 24.70 17.52
N ALA A 385 1.87 25.09 18.79
CA ALA A 385 0.92 24.75 19.83
C ALA A 385 0.72 25.89 20.81
N LEU A 386 -0.55 26.12 21.20
CA LEU A 386 -0.95 27.04 22.24
C LEU A 386 -1.41 26.24 23.47
N ILE A 387 -0.80 26.49 24.62
CA ILE A 387 -1.06 25.79 25.88
C ILE A 387 -1.62 26.73 26.91
N PHE A 388 -2.87 26.52 27.30
CA PHE A 388 -3.57 27.28 28.32
C PHE A 388 -3.56 26.47 29.62
N LYS A 389 -2.63 26.81 30.53
CA LYS A 389 -2.41 26.07 31.79
C LYS A 389 -3.74 25.73 32.49
N LYS A 390 -3.97 24.44 32.80
CA LYS A 390 -5.17 23.88 33.46
C LYS A 390 -6.49 23.96 32.67
N ILE A 391 -6.53 24.62 31.52
CA ILE A 391 -7.75 24.75 30.70
C ILE A 391 -7.71 23.78 29.53
N GLY A 392 -6.60 23.78 28.76
CA GLY A 392 -6.48 22.95 27.56
C GLY A 392 -5.36 23.42 26.64
N LEU A 393 -5.44 22.97 25.41
CA LEU A 393 -4.45 23.30 24.38
C LEU A 393 -5.06 23.23 22.97
N LEU A 394 -4.39 23.90 22.03
CA LEU A 394 -4.65 23.83 20.59
C LEU A 394 -3.32 23.56 19.89
N SER A 395 -3.30 22.66 18.93
CA SER A 395 -2.10 22.30 18.17
C SER A 395 -2.38 22.22 16.68
N PHE A 396 -1.36 22.56 15.89
CA PHE A 396 -1.38 22.55 14.44
C PHE A 396 -0.05 22.02 13.92
N ASP A 397 -0.11 21.06 12.99
CA ASP A 397 1.03 20.54 12.25
C ASP A 397 0.80 20.72 10.76
N TYR A 398 1.84 21.12 10.03
CA TYR A 398 1.87 21.23 8.58
C TYR A 398 3.07 20.47 8.04
N SER A 399 2.84 19.53 7.12
CA SER A 399 3.88 18.68 6.57
C SER A 399 3.89 18.72 5.05
N ILE A 400 5.08 18.58 4.49
CA ILE A 400 5.34 18.50 3.04
C ILE A 400 6.09 17.21 2.76
N LYS A 401 5.66 16.48 1.72
CA LYS A 401 6.26 15.23 1.27
C LYS A 401 6.24 15.19 -0.27
N ASP A 402 7.41 15.02 -0.89
CA ASP A 402 7.54 14.97 -2.35
C ASP A 402 7.55 13.51 -2.83
N TYR A 403 6.42 13.03 -3.31
CA TYR A 403 6.25 11.66 -3.75
C TYR A 403 6.93 11.37 -5.10
N SER A 404 7.25 12.40 -5.91
CA SER A 404 8.02 12.24 -7.15
C SER A 404 9.45 11.75 -6.89
N SER A 405 9.92 11.85 -5.64
CA SER A 405 11.27 11.42 -5.21
C SER A 405 11.38 9.93 -4.83
N ILE A 406 10.29 9.17 -4.90
CA ILE A 406 10.31 7.71 -4.67
C ILE A 406 11.20 7.05 -5.73
N LYS A 407 12.01 6.04 -5.32
CA LYS A 407 12.90 5.34 -6.24
C LYS A 407 12.97 3.85 -5.95
N PHE A 408 12.76 3.06 -6.99
CA PHE A 408 13.17 1.66 -7.02
C PHE A 408 14.66 1.55 -7.31
N ASN A 409 15.30 0.56 -6.71
CA ASN A 409 16.72 0.26 -6.86
C ASN A 409 16.94 -1.27 -7.01
N PRO A 410 17.96 -1.67 -7.80
CA PRO A 410 19.05 -0.87 -8.35
C PRO A 410 18.62 0.04 -9.51
N SER A 411 19.10 1.30 -9.50
CA SER A 411 18.67 2.34 -10.45
C SER A 411 19.17 2.15 -11.90
N ASN A 412 19.99 1.13 -12.16
CA ASN A 412 20.47 0.74 -13.49
C ASN A 412 19.65 -0.42 -14.11
N ASP A 413 18.69 -0.94 -13.38
CA ASP A 413 17.75 -1.92 -13.89
C ASP A 413 16.82 -1.26 -14.91
N PRO A 414 16.65 -1.80 -16.14
CA PRO A 414 15.83 -1.21 -17.18
C PRO A 414 14.38 -0.99 -16.75
N HIS A 415 13.76 -1.96 -16.06
CA HIS A 415 12.40 -1.85 -15.55
C HIS A 415 12.30 -0.74 -14.49
N PHE A 416 13.23 -0.69 -13.53
CA PHE A 416 13.22 0.35 -12.49
C PHE A 416 13.52 1.74 -13.06
N ILE A 417 14.29 1.85 -14.14
CA ILE A 417 14.44 3.13 -14.88
C ILE A 417 13.07 3.61 -15.38
N GLU A 418 12.31 2.72 -16.02
CA GLU A 418 10.98 3.05 -16.54
C GLU A 418 10.01 3.41 -15.41
N GLN A 419 9.90 2.58 -14.38
CA GLN A 419 9.03 2.84 -13.22
C GLN A 419 9.42 4.12 -12.49
N ASN A 420 10.69 4.41 -12.31
CA ASN A 420 11.17 5.66 -11.71
C ASN A 420 10.82 6.89 -12.57
N ASN A 421 10.80 6.75 -13.90
CA ASN A 421 10.34 7.81 -14.80
C ASN A 421 8.82 8.01 -14.71
N ILE A 422 8.03 6.92 -14.64
CA ILE A 422 6.58 7.00 -14.43
C ILE A 422 6.28 7.70 -13.11
N ILE A 423 6.94 7.31 -12.01
CA ILE A 423 6.79 7.92 -10.69
C ILE A 423 7.08 9.43 -10.74
N SER A 424 8.24 9.81 -11.30
CA SER A 424 8.65 11.22 -11.34
C SER A 424 7.75 12.12 -12.18
N ASN A 425 7.03 11.55 -13.17
CA ASN A 425 6.12 12.28 -14.04
C ASN A 425 4.65 12.25 -13.59
N SER A 426 4.27 11.27 -12.74
CA SER A 426 2.88 11.04 -12.36
C SER A 426 2.58 11.37 -10.91
N LEU A 427 3.60 11.55 -10.07
CA LEU A 427 3.45 11.90 -8.66
C LEU A 427 4.03 13.28 -8.39
N ASP A 428 3.36 13.99 -7.48
CA ASP A 428 3.68 15.36 -7.10
C ASP A 428 4.06 15.46 -5.61
N GLN A 429 4.43 16.67 -5.22
CA GLN A 429 4.53 17.07 -3.83
C GLN A 429 3.13 17.16 -3.24
N ALA A 430 2.90 16.50 -2.09
CA ALA A 430 1.66 16.57 -1.36
C ALA A 430 1.85 17.25 0.00
N ILE A 431 0.88 18.08 0.38
CA ILE A 431 0.82 18.68 1.70
C ILE A 431 -0.16 17.93 2.60
N SER A 432 0.10 17.98 3.90
CA SER A 432 -0.86 17.55 4.91
C SER A 432 -0.90 18.50 6.08
N TYR A 433 -2.09 18.68 6.66
CA TYR A 433 -2.22 19.44 7.90
C TYR A 433 -3.13 18.74 8.91
N ARG A 434 -2.82 18.96 10.17
CA ARG A 434 -3.53 18.39 11.31
C ARG A 434 -3.80 19.47 12.34
N ILE A 435 -5.01 19.47 12.88
CA ILE A 435 -5.44 20.38 13.94
C ILE A 435 -5.97 19.53 15.08
N GLY A 436 -5.56 19.82 16.31
CA GLY A 436 -6.02 19.13 17.50
C GLY A 436 -6.27 20.07 18.66
N ALA A 437 -7.33 19.79 19.42
CA ALA A 437 -7.68 20.53 20.63
C ALA A 437 -7.94 19.58 21.80
N GLU A 438 -7.54 19.98 23.01
CA GLU A 438 -7.83 19.27 24.25
C GLU A 438 -8.31 20.26 25.29
N ILE A 439 -9.42 19.96 25.96
CA ILE A 439 -9.96 20.70 27.10
C ILE A 439 -9.91 19.81 28.32
N LEU A 440 -9.39 20.35 29.42
CA LEU A 440 -9.25 19.67 30.71
C LEU A 440 -10.32 20.15 31.69
N GLN A 441 -11.07 19.20 32.25
CA GLN A 441 -12.07 19.50 33.29
C GLN A 441 -11.93 18.49 34.43
N ASN A 442 -11.35 18.89 35.53
CA ASN A 442 -11.06 18.01 36.69
C ASN A 442 -10.18 16.79 36.28
N ARG A 443 -10.77 15.59 36.32
CA ARG A 443 -10.12 14.34 35.89
C ARG A 443 -10.42 13.93 34.45
N MET A 444 -11.32 14.67 33.79
CA MET A 444 -11.73 14.40 32.40
C MET A 444 -10.93 15.26 31.44
N SER A 445 -10.68 14.70 30.28
CA SER A 445 -10.14 15.39 29.11
C SER A 445 -11.05 15.15 27.92
N TYR A 446 -11.42 16.22 27.22
CA TYR A 446 -12.23 16.18 26.00
C TYR A 446 -11.34 16.62 24.84
N ARG A 447 -11.38 15.88 23.73
CA ARG A 447 -10.49 16.11 22.59
C ARG A 447 -11.25 16.07 21.29
N ALA A 448 -10.80 16.88 20.35
CA ALA A 448 -11.25 16.86 18.97
C ALA A 448 -10.07 17.15 18.04
N GLY A 449 -10.15 16.65 16.83
CA GLY A 449 -9.13 16.89 15.82
C GLY A 449 -9.70 16.80 14.41
N TYR A 450 -8.92 17.34 13.47
CA TYR A 450 -9.16 17.27 12.04
C TYR A 450 -7.84 17.04 11.31
N LYS A 451 -7.87 16.22 10.24
CA LYS A 451 -6.73 15.98 9.35
C LYS A 451 -7.14 16.10 7.90
N PHE A 452 -6.19 16.56 7.10
CA PHE A 452 -6.25 16.65 5.66
C PHE A 452 -4.92 16.21 5.08
N GLU A 453 -4.94 15.40 4.02
CA GLU A 453 -3.75 14.99 3.26
C GLU A 453 -4.10 15.04 1.76
N GLU A 454 -3.32 15.79 0.99
CA GLU A 454 -3.46 15.85 -0.47
C GLU A 454 -3.13 14.51 -1.11
N SER A 455 -3.79 14.22 -2.22
CA SER A 455 -3.46 13.09 -3.08
C SER A 455 -2.11 13.31 -3.75
N PRO A 456 -1.18 12.35 -3.66
CA PRO A 456 0.12 12.47 -4.35
C PRO A 456 0.03 12.42 -5.88
N ARG A 457 -1.14 12.10 -6.44
CA ARG A 457 -1.39 12.09 -7.89
C ARG A 457 -1.92 13.42 -8.43
N GLY A 458 -2.12 14.43 -7.59
CA GLY A 458 -2.72 15.71 -7.97
C GLY A 458 -4.17 15.61 -8.47
N ILE A 459 -4.85 14.47 -8.26
CA ILE A 459 -6.23 14.27 -8.71
C ILE A 459 -7.17 14.92 -7.71
N THR A 460 -7.96 15.86 -8.18
CA THR A 460 -8.97 16.55 -7.37
C THR A 460 -9.98 15.55 -6.78
N ASN A 461 -10.32 15.72 -5.51
CA ASN A 461 -11.22 14.85 -4.71
C ASN A 461 -10.64 13.51 -4.24
N HIS A 462 -9.41 13.17 -4.55
CA HIS A 462 -8.72 12.00 -3.99
C HIS A 462 -7.97 12.30 -2.68
N ASP A 463 -8.28 13.43 -2.04
CA ASP A 463 -7.68 13.84 -0.77
C ASP A 463 -8.26 13.06 0.39
N LEU A 464 -7.40 12.74 1.38
CA LEU A 464 -7.87 12.17 2.63
C LEU A 464 -8.35 13.28 3.57
N LYS A 465 -9.58 13.14 4.06
CA LYS A 465 -10.20 14.05 5.04
C LYS A 465 -10.73 13.25 6.22
N GLY A 466 -10.52 13.77 7.42
CA GLY A 466 -10.98 13.06 8.60
C GLY A 466 -11.10 13.93 9.84
N PHE A 467 -11.99 13.50 10.73
CA PHE A 467 -12.15 14.09 12.06
C PHE A 467 -11.96 13.04 13.15
N SER A 468 -11.62 13.50 14.33
CA SER A 468 -11.46 12.66 15.51
C SER A 468 -12.07 13.30 16.75
N LEU A 469 -12.53 12.44 17.66
CA LEU A 469 -13.05 12.80 18.97
C LEU A 469 -12.43 11.90 20.03
N GLY A 470 -12.35 12.36 21.27
CA GLY A 470 -11.87 11.51 22.34
C GLY A 470 -12.14 11.99 23.74
N LEU A 471 -12.09 11.03 24.64
CA LEU A 471 -12.27 11.21 26.07
C LEU A 471 -11.08 10.61 26.81
N GLY A 472 -10.64 11.27 27.87
CA GLY A 472 -9.62 10.76 28.78
C GLY A 472 -10.06 10.87 30.22
N TYR A 473 -9.72 9.88 31.04
CA TYR A 473 -9.98 9.90 32.46
C TYR A 473 -8.72 9.55 33.26
N LYS A 474 -8.36 10.43 34.19
CA LYS A 474 -7.18 10.27 35.04
C LYS A 474 -7.53 9.53 36.33
N ILE A 475 -6.83 8.40 36.57
CA ILE A 475 -6.97 7.56 37.77
C ILE A 475 -5.59 7.53 38.46
N ASN A 476 -5.43 8.27 39.54
CA ASN A 476 -4.15 8.35 40.27
C ASN A 476 -2.94 8.61 39.33
N ASN A 477 -2.06 7.60 39.19
CA ASN A 477 -0.87 7.66 38.34
C ASN A 477 -1.13 7.15 36.91
N SER A 478 -2.33 6.72 36.60
CA SER A 478 -2.71 6.17 35.30
C SER A 478 -3.74 7.04 34.60
N ARG A 479 -3.86 6.87 33.27
CA ARG A 479 -4.89 7.50 32.45
C ARG A 479 -5.44 6.45 31.49
N ILE A 480 -6.76 6.48 31.33
CA ILE A 480 -7.46 5.71 30.30
C ILE A 480 -7.98 6.69 29.28
N ASP A 481 -7.70 6.45 28.02
CA ASP A 481 -8.14 7.28 26.91
C ASP A 481 -8.94 6.45 25.90
N LEU A 482 -10.05 7.02 25.41
CA LEU A 482 -10.87 6.46 24.34
C LEU A 482 -10.88 7.46 23.17
N SER A 483 -10.75 6.99 21.94
CA SER A 483 -10.91 7.82 20.74
C SER A 483 -11.79 7.15 19.70
N PHE A 484 -12.40 8.00 18.89
CA PHE A 484 -13.09 7.66 17.65
C PHE A 484 -12.53 8.54 16.54
N GLU A 485 -12.16 7.93 15.42
CA GLU A 485 -11.74 8.61 14.19
C GLU A 485 -12.62 8.15 13.04
N LYS A 486 -12.97 9.08 12.16
CA LYS A 486 -13.58 8.77 10.88
C LYS A 486 -12.87 9.55 9.79
N PHE A 487 -12.47 8.89 8.72
CA PHE A 487 -11.87 9.52 7.55
C PHE A 487 -12.31 8.85 6.26
N SER A 488 -12.34 9.65 5.20
CA SER A 488 -12.72 9.25 3.86
C SER A 488 -11.59 9.55 2.87
N LEU A 489 -11.54 8.72 1.84
CA LEU A 489 -10.60 8.80 0.73
C LEU A 489 -11.26 8.21 -0.49
N THR A 490 -11.29 8.94 -1.61
CA THR A 490 -11.61 8.39 -2.92
C THR A 490 -10.31 7.95 -3.61
N ASP A 491 -10.32 6.78 -4.21
CA ASP A 491 -9.17 6.20 -4.90
C ASP A 491 -9.63 5.54 -6.21
N THR A 492 -8.71 5.30 -7.13
CA THR A 492 -8.93 4.51 -8.33
C THR A 492 -8.10 3.24 -8.23
N HIS A 493 -8.77 2.10 -8.31
CA HIS A 493 -8.14 0.79 -8.30
C HIS A 493 -8.14 0.20 -9.71
N GLN A 494 -6.98 -0.25 -10.17
CA GLN A 494 -6.83 -0.96 -11.44
C GLN A 494 -6.98 -2.46 -11.21
N MET A 495 -7.82 -3.14 -12.01
CA MET A 495 -8.09 -4.57 -11.83
C MET A 495 -6.92 -5.45 -12.24
N LEU A 496 -6.26 -5.14 -13.36
CA LEU A 496 -5.07 -5.83 -13.88
C LEU A 496 -3.98 -4.79 -14.22
N ASP A 497 -2.74 -5.19 -14.24
CA ASP A 497 -1.57 -4.31 -14.33
C ASP A 497 -1.16 -3.92 -15.76
N ALA A 498 -1.53 -4.69 -16.76
CA ALA A 498 -1.14 -4.46 -18.15
C ALA A 498 -2.31 -4.68 -19.12
N GLY A 499 -2.28 -3.98 -20.25
CA GLY A 499 -3.16 -4.22 -21.41
C GLY A 499 -4.68 -4.06 -21.19
N PHE A 500 -5.11 -3.97 -19.97
CA PHE A 500 -6.51 -4.01 -19.56
C PHE A 500 -7.01 -2.65 -19.04
N LEU A 501 -8.07 -2.10 -19.65
CA LEU A 501 -8.66 -0.82 -19.26
C LEU A 501 -9.86 -1.03 -18.32
N GLY A 502 -9.61 -1.64 -17.17
CA GLY A 502 -10.61 -1.85 -16.12
C GLY A 502 -10.24 -1.10 -14.84
N ASN A 503 -10.87 0.05 -14.60
CA ASN A 503 -10.69 0.84 -13.39
C ASN A 503 -11.93 0.80 -12.52
N ILE A 504 -11.74 0.77 -11.23
CA ILE A 504 -12.77 0.83 -10.19
C ILE A 504 -12.61 2.13 -9.43
N ASN A 505 -13.65 2.95 -9.38
CA ASN A 505 -13.73 4.04 -8.42
C ASN A 505 -14.06 3.47 -7.06
N LEU A 506 -13.29 3.87 -6.04
CA LEU A 506 -13.40 3.30 -4.72
C LEU A 506 -13.49 4.40 -3.67
N ASP A 507 -14.69 4.61 -3.14
CA ASP A 507 -14.91 5.51 -2.01
C ASP A 507 -14.74 4.73 -0.71
N LYS A 508 -13.62 5.00 -0.02
CA LYS A 508 -13.23 4.35 1.24
C LYS A 508 -13.60 5.21 2.43
N GLU A 509 -14.39 4.65 3.34
CA GLU A 509 -14.58 5.19 4.68
C GLU A 509 -13.90 4.29 5.71
N LYS A 510 -13.03 4.87 6.53
CA LYS A 510 -12.46 4.18 7.70
C LYS A 510 -12.96 4.81 8.99
N SER A 511 -13.44 3.96 9.90
CA SER A 511 -13.75 4.34 11.28
C SER A 511 -12.88 3.53 12.23
N VAL A 512 -12.28 4.20 13.22
CA VAL A 512 -11.36 3.56 14.17
C VAL A 512 -11.75 3.94 15.59
N ILE A 513 -11.89 2.93 16.45
CA ILE A 513 -12.05 3.12 17.89
C ILE A 513 -10.78 2.61 18.56
N LYS A 514 -10.19 3.43 19.44
CA LYS A 514 -8.99 3.07 20.20
C LYS A 514 -9.19 3.22 21.70
N LEU A 515 -8.60 2.29 22.44
CA LEU A 515 -8.53 2.32 23.89
C LEU A 515 -7.06 2.27 24.32
N SER A 516 -6.63 3.26 25.10
CA SER A 516 -5.27 3.33 25.63
C SER A 516 -5.25 3.33 27.15
N VAL A 517 -4.24 2.69 27.70
CA VAL A 517 -3.87 2.77 29.11
C VAL A 517 -2.45 3.31 29.18
N VAL A 518 -2.27 4.40 29.94
CA VAL A 518 -0.96 5.02 30.19
C VAL A 518 -0.72 5.04 31.68
N THR A 519 0.44 4.56 32.12
CA THR A 519 0.81 4.56 33.54
C THR A 519 2.16 5.21 33.77
N VAL A 520 2.30 5.91 34.89
CA VAL A 520 3.58 6.49 35.34
C VAL A 520 4.39 5.38 36.02
N LEU A 521 5.66 5.25 35.63
CA LEU A 521 6.64 4.33 36.17
C LEU A 521 7.24 4.83 37.49
#